data_ba3ba79f64d2e2f9a959e9c99b30fb02
#
_entry.id   ba3ba79f64d2e2f9a959e9c99b30fb02
#
_cell.length_a   1.000
_cell.length_b   1.000
_cell.length_c   1.000
_cell.angle_alpha   90.00
_cell.angle_beta   90.00
_cell.angle_gamma   90.00
#
_symmetry.space_group_name_H-M   'P 1'
#
loop_
_entity.id
_entity.type
_entity.pdbx_description
1 polymer ?
#
loop_
_entity_poly.entity_id
_entity_poly.type
_entity_poly.pdbx_seq_one_letter_code
_entity_poly.pdbx_strand_id
1 'polypeptide(L)'
;MSCWPTIYDGTHSALARLKDLTSQLIGRFANAAERATRERYGTNPLTRYQANLEVPREQRIEVGLLKAISGFYIINSDKSAARYDREQNLLNELVEEVRKGAPATLESFFIQEWERATNDAQKMRVVIDQVASLTDPGAIALHAKLR
;
A
#
# COMPACT_ATOMS: atom_id res chain seq x y z
N MET A 1 15.12 -20.81 -18.63
CA MET A 1 14.40 -19.88 -19.54
C MET A 1 14.40 -18.50 -18.91
N SER A 2 14.76 -17.46 -19.65
CA SER A 2 14.68 -16.09 -19.13
C SER A 2 13.21 -15.70 -19.10
N CYS A 3 12.66 -15.45 -17.91
CA CYS A 3 11.27 -14.97 -17.74
C CYS A 3 11.15 -13.45 -17.97
N TRP A 4 12.26 -12.76 -18.21
CA TRP A 4 12.27 -11.32 -18.42
C TRP A 4 11.78 -10.96 -19.82
N PRO A 5 10.77 -10.06 -19.93
CA PRO A 5 10.33 -9.55 -21.21
C PRO A 5 11.43 -8.66 -21.82
N THR A 6 11.74 -8.87 -23.09
CA THR A 6 12.77 -8.07 -23.81
C THR A 6 12.24 -6.73 -24.33
N ILE A 7 10.94 -6.65 -24.58
CA ILE A 7 10.27 -5.43 -25.11
C ILE A 7 8.92 -5.31 -24.44
N TYR A 8 8.56 -4.08 -24.07
CA TYR A 8 7.21 -3.72 -23.64
C TYR A 8 6.62 -2.69 -24.59
N ASP A 9 5.60 -3.11 -25.33
CA ASP A 9 4.92 -2.31 -26.36
C ASP A 9 3.46 -1.96 -26.02
N GLY A 10 3.02 -2.24 -24.77
CA GLY A 10 1.66 -1.99 -24.31
C GLY A 10 0.59 -2.96 -24.82
N THR A 11 0.96 -3.95 -25.64
CA THR A 11 0.01 -4.94 -26.15
C THR A 11 -0.50 -5.89 -25.06
N HIS A 12 -1.65 -6.54 -25.30
CA HIS A 12 -2.17 -7.59 -24.41
C HIS A 12 -1.15 -8.72 -24.18
N SER A 13 -0.38 -9.08 -25.20
CA SER A 13 0.68 -10.08 -25.09
C SER A 13 1.81 -9.59 -24.16
N ALA A 14 2.23 -8.32 -24.24
CA ALA A 14 3.23 -7.76 -23.34
C ALA A 14 2.72 -7.72 -21.88
N LEU A 15 1.47 -7.34 -21.68
CA LEU A 15 0.83 -7.37 -20.35
C LEU A 15 0.73 -8.80 -19.79
N ALA A 16 0.39 -9.78 -20.63
CA ALA A 16 0.35 -11.18 -20.19
C ALA A 16 1.73 -11.67 -19.75
N ARG A 17 2.80 -11.34 -20.48
CA ARG A 17 4.18 -11.67 -20.10
C ARG A 17 4.59 -11.02 -18.79
N LEU A 18 4.18 -9.77 -18.52
CA LEU A 18 4.45 -9.12 -17.23
C LEU A 18 3.72 -9.80 -16.06
N LYS A 19 2.48 -10.21 -16.27
CA LYS A 19 1.73 -10.98 -15.27
C LYS A 19 2.38 -12.33 -14.99
N ASP A 20 2.82 -13.02 -16.04
CA ASP A 20 3.54 -14.29 -15.91
C ASP A 20 4.85 -14.10 -15.14
N LEU A 21 5.67 -13.10 -15.49
CA LEU A 21 6.88 -12.75 -14.74
C LEU A 21 6.57 -12.49 -13.26
N THR A 22 5.54 -11.69 -12.97
CA THR A 22 5.15 -11.38 -11.59
C THR A 22 4.77 -12.64 -10.83
N SER A 23 3.96 -13.52 -11.43
CA SER A 23 3.56 -14.80 -10.84
C SER A 23 4.76 -15.71 -10.57
N GLN A 24 5.71 -15.80 -11.51
CA GLN A 24 6.91 -16.60 -11.34
C GLN A 24 7.82 -16.05 -10.23
N LEU A 25 7.99 -14.72 -10.12
CA LEU A 25 8.77 -14.10 -9.05
C LEU A 25 8.14 -14.34 -7.68
N ILE A 26 6.82 -14.14 -7.56
CA ILE A 26 6.09 -14.40 -6.31
C ILE A 26 6.25 -15.87 -5.91
N GLY A 27 5.97 -16.81 -6.82
CA GLY A 27 6.10 -18.24 -6.55
C GLY A 27 7.51 -18.62 -6.13
N ARG A 28 8.53 -18.13 -6.82
CA ARG A 28 9.94 -18.40 -6.52
C ARG A 28 10.35 -17.88 -5.13
N PHE A 29 9.98 -16.65 -4.78
CA PHE A 29 10.32 -16.07 -3.47
C PHE A 29 9.56 -16.74 -2.34
N ALA A 30 8.25 -16.98 -2.52
CA ALA A 30 7.42 -17.64 -1.52
C ALA A 30 7.92 -19.08 -1.25
N ASN A 31 8.15 -19.85 -2.30
CA ASN A 31 8.64 -21.23 -2.17
C ASN A 31 10.03 -21.30 -1.54
N ALA A 32 10.93 -20.36 -1.86
CA ALA A 32 12.26 -20.33 -1.26
C ALA A 32 12.18 -20.03 0.25
N ALA A 33 11.35 -19.08 0.66
CA ALA A 33 11.14 -18.75 2.06
C ALA A 33 10.43 -19.88 2.82
N GLU A 34 9.40 -20.49 2.22
CA GLU A 34 8.73 -21.65 2.81
C GLU A 34 9.70 -22.80 3.02
N ARG A 35 10.46 -23.18 2.00
CA ARG A 35 11.44 -24.27 2.09
C ARG A 35 12.46 -24.00 3.20
N ALA A 36 13.08 -22.84 3.23
CA ALA A 36 14.05 -22.47 4.24
C ALA A 36 13.44 -22.50 5.66
N THR A 37 12.21 -22.04 5.79
CA THR A 37 11.50 -22.09 7.08
C THR A 37 11.22 -23.52 7.49
N ARG A 38 10.76 -24.37 6.56
CA ARG A 38 10.51 -25.80 6.82
C ARG A 38 11.79 -26.59 7.11
N GLU A 39 12.89 -26.29 6.46
CA GLU A 39 14.19 -26.88 6.76
C GLU A 39 14.63 -26.60 8.20
N ARG A 40 14.32 -25.41 8.73
CA ARG A 40 14.70 -25.01 10.10
C ARG A 40 13.74 -25.51 11.17
N TYR A 41 12.43 -25.48 10.93
CA TYR A 41 11.41 -25.72 11.96
C TYR A 41 10.59 -27.00 11.72
N GLY A 42 10.85 -27.74 10.64
CA GLY A 42 10.14 -28.98 10.31
C GLY A 42 8.87 -28.75 9.49
N THR A 43 8.22 -29.88 9.13
CA THR A 43 7.05 -29.91 8.23
C THR A 43 5.71 -29.86 8.95
N ASN A 44 5.71 -29.96 10.28
CA ASN A 44 4.47 -29.88 11.06
C ASN A 44 3.77 -28.52 10.92
N PRO A 45 2.46 -28.41 11.16
CA PRO A 45 1.78 -27.14 11.20
C PRO A 45 2.47 -26.17 12.16
N LEU A 46 2.84 -25.00 11.65
CA LEU A 46 3.46 -23.95 12.45
C LEU A 46 2.35 -22.99 12.92
N THR A 47 2.25 -22.82 14.22
CA THR A 47 1.34 -21.84 14.82
C THR A 47 2.09 -20.52 15.08
N ARG A 48 1.32 -19.46 15.34
CA ARG A 48 1.85 -18.12 15.61
C ARG A 48 2.90 -18.18 16.75
N TYR A 49 4.03 -17.53 16.56
CA TYR A 49 5.19 -17.47 17.48
C TYR A 49 6.02 -18.77 17.62
N GLN A 50 5.68 -19.84 16.95
CA GLN A 50 6.50 -21.06 16.96
C GLN A 50 7.64 -21.04 15.95
N ALA A 51 7.55 -20.20 14.93
CA ALA A 51 8.58 -20.05 13.93
C ALA A 51 8.69 -18.60 13.44
N ASN A 52 9.89 -18.20 13.05
CA ASN A 52 10.13 -16.99 12.29
C ASN A 52 10.30 -17.35 10.81
N LEU A 53 9.87 -16.45 9.92
CA LEU A 53 10.05 -16.62 8.49
C LEU A 53 11.56 -16.59 8.15
N GLU A 54 12.07 -17.67 7.58
CA GLU A 54 13.44 -17.74 7.08
C GLU A 54 13.46 -17.37 5.59
N VAL A 55 14.12 -16.26 5.27
CA VAL A 55 14.33 -15.85 3.89
C VAL A 55 15.81 -16.04 3.54
N PRO A 56 16.15 -16.91 2.56
CA PRO A 56 17.54 -17.12 2.16
C PRO A 56 18.22 -15.81 1.74
N ARG A 57 19.54 -15.74 1.98
CA ARG A 57 20.32 -14.52 1.69
C ARG A 57 20.22 -14.09 0.23
N GLU A 58 20.25 -15.05 -0.69
CA GLU A 58 20.16 -14.77 -2.13
C GLU A 58 18.85 -14.07 -2.50
N GLN A 59 17.71 -14.55 -1.98
CA GLN A 59 16.41 -13.94 -2.20
C GLN A 59 16.32 -12.54 -1.57
N ARG A 60 16.93 -12.32 -0.39
CA ARG A 60 17.01 -10.98 0.22
C ARG A 60 17.79 -10.01 -0.63
N ILE A 61 18.92 -10.43 -1.20
CA ILE A 61 19.74 -9.60 -2.10
C ILE A 61 18.96 -9.29 -3.38
N GLU A 62 18.32 -10.27 -3.99
CA GLU A 62 17.55 -10.10 -5.22
C GLU A 62 16.34 -9.15 -5.00
N VAL A 63 15.58 -9.34 -3.93
CA VAL A 63 14.49 -8.42 -3.57
C VAL A 63 15.01 -7.02 -3.27
N GLY A 64 16.18 -6.90 -2.62
CA GLY A 64 16.86 -5.63 -2.38
C GLY A 64 17.19 -4.90 -3.68
N LEU A 65 17.74 -5.62 -4.66
CA LEU A 65 18.02 -5.08 -5.99
C LEU A 65 16.75 -4.62 -6.71
N LEU A 66 15.69 -5.43 -6.72
CA LEU A 66 14.40 -5.07 -7.35
C LEU A 66 13.77 -3.84 -6.68
N LYS A 67 13.86 -3.73 -5.35
CA LYS A 67 13.42 -2.53 -4.63
C LYS A 67 14.25 -1.30 -4.98
N ALA A 68 15.56 -1.43 -5.12
CA ALA A 68 16.43 -0.32 -5.53
C ALA A 68 16.11 0.17 -6.95
N ILE A 69 15.86 -0.75 -7.88
CA ILE A 69 15.42 -0.41 -9.25
C ILE A 69 14.08 0.33 -9.21
N SER A 70 13.11 -0.19 -8.47
CA SER A 70 11.81 0.46 -8.31
C SER A 70 11.95 1.85 -7.64
N GLY A 71 12.78 1.96 -6.61
CA GLY A 71 13.09 3.23 -5.95
C GLY A 71 13.64 4.26 -6.92
N PHE A 72 14.61 3.88 -7.73
CA PHE A 72 15.25 4.79 -8.67
C PHE A 72 14.33 5.23 -9.81
N TYR A 73 13.67 4.28 -10.48
CA TYR A 73 12.90 4.59 -11.69
C TYR A 73 11.45 5.05 -11.44
N ILE A 74 10.87 4.67 -10.31
CA ILE A 74 9.44 4.90 -10.05
C ILE A 74 9.25 5.83 -8.85
N ILE A 75 9.74 5.44 -7.66
CA ILE A 75 9.40 6.13 -6.42
C ILE A 75 10.03 7.52 -6.34
N ASN A 76 11.34 7.62 -6.66
CA ASN A 76 12.11 8.87 -6.57
C ASN A 76 12.12 9.66 -7.89
N SER A 77 11.21 9.37 -8.83
CA SER A 77 11.12 10.16 -10.06
C SER A 77 10.45 11.53 -9.79
N ASP A 78 10.87 12.57 -10.50
CA ASP A 78 10.29 13.93 -10.40
C ASP A 78 8.77 13.95 -10.60
N LYS A 79 8.27 13.08 -11.49
CA LYS A 79 6.83 12.91 -11.73
C LYS A 79 6.09 12.36 -10.50
N SER A 80 6.73 11.45 -9.76
CA SER A 80 6.18 10.89 -8.53
C SER A 80 6.20 11.93 -7.40
N ALA A 81 7.27 12.71 -7.25
CA ALA A 81 7.36 13.78 -6.27
C ALA A 81 6.23 14.81 -6.47
N ALA A 82 6.08 15.34 -7.68
CA ALA A 82 5.02 16.31 -7.99
C ALA A 82 3.59 15.74 -7.82
N ARG A 83 3.42 14.43 -7.99
CA ARG A 83 2.14 13.78 -7.72
C ARG A 83 1.89 13.68 -6.22
N TYR A 84 2.86 13.22 -5.44
CA TYR A 84 2.75 13.12 -3.99
C TYR A 84 2.47 14.47 -3.34
N ASP A 85 3.12 15.54 -3.78
CA ASP A 85 2.85 16.90 -3.28
C ASP A 85 1.39 17.32 -3.51
N ARG A 86 0.84 17.03 -4.69
CA ARG A 86 -0.57 17.33 -4.98
C ARG A 86 -1.53 16.48 -4.14
N GLU A 87 -1.27 15.18 -4.00
CA GLU A 87 -2.07 14.26 -3.21
C GLU A 87 -2.02 14.66 -1.72
N GLN A 88 -0.86 15.01 -1.21
CA GLN A 88 -0.69 15.48 0.17
C GLN A 88 -1.44 16.79 0.43
N ASN A 89 -1.35 17.76 -0.49
CA ASN A 89 -2.08 19.02 -0.37
C ASN A 89 -3.59 18.79 -0.37
N LEU A 90 -4.10 17.94 -1.27
CA LEU A 90 -5.52 17.56 -1.31
C LEU A 90 -5.97 16.94 0.01
N LEU A 91 -5.20 16.00 0.56
CA LEU A 91 -5.54 15.34 1.83
C LEU A 91 -5.52 16.31 3.00
N ASN A 92 -4.55 17.22 3.05
CA ASN A 92 -4.48 18.25 4.10
C ASN A 92 -5.70 19.20 4.03
N GLU A 93 -6.04 19.67 2.83
CA GLU A 93 -7.24 20.51 2.63
C GLU A 93 -8.50 19.75 3.00
N LEU A 94 -8.62 18.48 2.58
CA LEU A 94 -9.79 17.64 2.89
C LEU A 94 -9.97 17.44 4.39
N VAL A 95 -8.89 17.15 5.13
CA VAL A 95 -8.94 17.02 6.60
C VAL A 95 -9.46 18.30 7.24
N GLU A 96 -8.97 19.47 6.80
CA GLU A 96 -9.43 20.76 7.33
C GLU A 96 -10.91 21.04 6.99
N GLU A 97 -11.36 20.76 5.77
CA GLU A 97 -12.76 20.97 5.38
C GLU A 97 -13.72 20.00 6.12
N VAL A 98 -13.33 18.73 6.26
CA VAL A 98 -14.13 17.78 7.06
C VAL A 98 -14.18 18.22 8.52
N ARG A 99 -13.06 18.66 9.10
CA ARG A 99 -12.99 19.14 10.47
C ARG A 99 -13.88 20.36 10.71
N LYS A 100 -13.84 21.34 9.81
CA LYS A 100 -14.65 22.58 9.92
C LYS A 100 -16.14 22.28 9.83
N GLY A 101 -16.54 21.34 9.00
CA GLY A 101 -17.95 20.99 8.81
C GLY A 101 -18.48 19.92 9.76
N ALA A 102 -17.64 19.29 10.58
CA ALA A 102 -18.04 18.23 11.49
C ALA A 102 -19.03 18.73 12.57
N PRO A 103 -20.04 17.93 12.93
CA PRO A 103 -20.31 16.55 12.52
C PRO A 103 -21.04 16.38 11.17
N ALA A 104 -21.49 17.45 10.52
CA ALA A 104 -22.33 17.35 9.30
C ALA A 104 -21.56 16.77 8.08
N THR A 105 -20.24 16.85 8.06
CA THR A 105 -19.39 16.30 7.01
C THR A 105 -18.94 14.87 7.29
N LEU A 106 -19.28 14.33 8.46
CA LEU A 106 -18.93 12.97 8.85
C LEU A 106 -19.95 11.96 8.32
N GLU A 107 -19.45 10.78 7.92
CA GLU A 107 -20.31 9.64 7.64
C GLU A 107 -20.92 9.10 8.94
N SER A 108 -22.10 8.49 8.84
CA SER A 108 -22.90 8.04 9.99
C SER A 108 -22.11 7.17 10.97
N PHE A 109 -21.17 6.36 10.47
CA PHE A 109 -20.31 5.52 11.30
C PHE A 109 -19.40 6.35 12.23
N PHE A 110 -18.88 7.48 11.77
CA PHE A 110 -17.95 8.33 12.52
C PHE A 110 -18.63 9.35 13.45
N ILE A 111 -19.94 9.62 13.24
CA ILE A 111 -20.69 10.58 14.08
C ILE A 111 -20.71 10.12 15.54
N GLN A 112 -20.94 8.85 15.82
CA GLN A 112 -20.97 8.33 17.18
C GLN A 112 -19.62 8.45 17.89
N GLU A 113 -18.52 8.28 17.18
CA GLU A 113 -17.17 8.44 17.72
C GLU A 113 -16.86 9.92 17.98
N TRP A 114 -17.30 10.80 17.10
CA TRP A 114 -17.20 12.24 17.28
C TRP A 114 -17.94 12.74 18.53
N GLU A 115 -19.16 12.24 18.77
CA GLU A 115 -19.96 12.58 19.95
C GLU A 115 -19.33 12.07 21.26
N ARG A 116 -18.63 10.94 21.22
CA ARG A 116 -17.90 10.38 22.37
C ARG A 116 -16.57 11.08 22.63
N ALA A 117 -16.05 11.80 21.66
CA ALA A 117 -14.77 12.47 21.78
C ALA A 117 -14.84 13.62 22.80
N THR A 118 -13.99 13.59 23.81
CA THR A 118 -13.99 14.53 24.94
C THR A 118 -13.00 15.68 24.79
N ASN A 119 -12.14 15.64 23.77
CA ASN A 119 -11.15 16.68 23.50
C ASN A 119 -10.83 16.78 22.00
N ASP A 120 -10.14 17.87 21.63
CA ASP A 120 -9.83 18.17 20.22
C ASP A 120 -8.95 17.10 19.55
N ALA A 121 -8.05 16.47 20.29
CA ALA A 121 -7.19 15.43 19.74
C ALA A 121 -8.01 14.18 19.34
N GLN A 122 -9.00 13.80 20.15
CA GLN A 122 -9.91 12.71 19.82
C GLN A 122 -10.81 13.07 18.65
N LYS A 123 -11.33 14.30 18.60
CA LYS A 123 -12.12 14.78 17.45
C LYS A 123 -11.28 14.78 16.16
N MET A 124 -10.06 15.27 16.21
CA MET A 124 -9.14 15.22 15.07
C MET A 124 -8.87 13.78 14.64
N ARG A 125 -8.73 12.85 15.57
CA ARG A 125 -8.55 11.43 15.26
C ARG A 125 -9.72 10.86 14.44
N VAL A 126 -10.96 11.18 14.81
CA VAL A 126 -12.15 10.76 14.07
C VAL A 126 -12.14 11.29 12.63
N VAL A 127 -11.76 12.57 12.44
CA VAL A 127 -11.63 13.17 11.11
C VAL A 127 -10.58 12.44 10.28
N ILE A 128 -9.41 12.17 10.86
CA ILE A 128 -8.34 11.44 10.19
C ILE A 128 -8.78 10.03 9.80
N ASP A 129 -9.47 9.33 10.70
CA ASP A 129 -9.96 7.96 10.45
C ASP A 129 -10.99 7.94 9.32
N GLN A 130 -11.90 8.93 9.25
CA GLN A 130 -12.80 9.08 8.12
C GLN A 130 -12.05 9.30 6.81
N VAL A 131 -11.12 10.26 6.77
CA VAL A 131 -10.36 10.55 5.53
C VAL A 131 -9.53 9.33 5.12
N ALA A 132 -8.92 8.63 6.07
CA ALA A 132 -8.14 7.42 5.82
C ALA A 132 -8.99 6.23 5.35
N SER A 133 -10.30 6.22 5.60
CA SER A 133 -11.22 5.19 5.11
C SER A 133 -11.61 5.36 3.64
N LEU A 134 -11.36 6.54 3.05
CA LEU A 134 -11.71 6.83 1.67
C LEU A 134 -10.75 6.14 0.68
N THR A 135 -11.30 5.80 -0.48
CA THR A 135 -10.46 5.48 -1.65
C THR A 135 -9.97 6.77 -2.31
N ASP A 136 -8.92 6.72 -3.14
CA ASP A 136 -8.41 7.89 -3.85
C ASP A 136 -9.50 8.63 -4.64
N PRO A 137 -10.36 7.95 -5.45
CA PRO A 137 -11.48 8.61 -6.11
C PRO A 137 -12.50 9.21 -5.13
N GLY A 138 -12.73 8.53 -3.99
CA GLY A 138 -13.64 9.00 -2.93
C GLY A 138 -13.14 10.28 -2.28
N ALA A 139 -11.85 10.36 -1.98
CA ALA A 139 -11.22 11.56 -1.42
C ALA A 139 -11.32 12.75 -2.37
N ILE A 140 -11.04 12.54 -3.66
CA ILE A 140 -11.17 13.58 -4.69
C ILE A 140 -12.61 14.07 -4.81
N ALA A 141 -13.58 13.14 -4.84
CA ALA A 141 -15.00 13.48 -4.95
C ALA A 141 -15.52 14.25 -3.71
N LEU A 142 -15.11 13.81 -2.50
CA LEU A 142 -15.48 14.49 -1.28
C LEU A 142 -14.87 15.88 -1.19
N HIS A 143 -13.59 16.03 -1.52
CA HIS A 143 -12.92 17.32 -1.58
C HIS A 143 -13.61 18.30 -2.53
N ALA A 144 -13.98 17.85 -3.74
CA ALA A 144 -14.71 18.67 -4.70
C ALA A 144 -16.12 19.07 -4.22
N LYS A 145 -16.78 18.23 -3.38
CA LYS A 145 -18.10 18.51 -2.83
C LYS A 145 -18.07 19.53 -1.68
N LEU A 146 -16.99 19.57 -0.91
CA LEU A 146 -16.87 20.44 0.27
C LEU A 146 -16.32 21.83 -0.06
N ARG A 147 -15.79 22.01 -1.26
CA ARG A 147 -15.31 23.30 -1.80
C ARG A 147 -16.39 24.01 -2.61
#